data_320c7d6ae81d15fe92ff2e9235d6cf23
#
_entry.id   320c7d6ae81d15fe92ff2e9235d6cf23
#
_cell.length_a   1.000
_cell.length_b   1.000
_cell.length_c   1.000
_cell.angle_alpha   90.00
_cell.angle_beta   90.00
_cell.angle_gamma   90.00
#
_symmetry.space_group_name_H-M   'P 1'
#
loop_
_entity.id
_entity.type
_entity.pdbx_description
1 polymer ?
#
loop_
_entity_poly.entity_id
_entity_poly.type
_entity_poly.pdbx_seq_one_letter_code
_entity_poly.pdbx_strand_id
1 'polypeptide(L)'
;MRARVYFYKGPVWVYRSALTGAEKRYPMQQHKQMIPDGAAQGHAQDPLHAHQGRRGKYGRFLLMILVSTVLMHLMTYANSYEVGHIYFSVTRLYMSLMMGAVMAVVMLLFMWKMYPDKTKNAVIILASAAVFVAAFWMMRSQTFIGDIAWMRAMIPHHSIAILTSENASLKDPEVQQLAMRIIEAQRQEITEMQALLEKLGGMR
;
A
#
# COMPACT_ATOMS: atom_id res chain seq x y z
N MET A 1 16.90 36.37 14.47
CA MET A 1 16.95 36.58 13.00
C MET A 1 16.07 37.77 12.65
N ARG A 2 16.63 38.81 12.08
CA ARG A 2 15.88 40.06 11.73
C ARG A 2 15.32 39.91 10.33
N ALA A 3 14.00 39.83 10.17
CA ALA A 3 13.34 39.74 8.86
C ALA A 3 13.52 41.03 8.07
N ARG A 4 14.06 40.94 6.86
CA ARG A 4 14.16 42.00 5.88
C ARG A 4 13.14 41.77 4.80
N VAL A 5 12.30 42.78 4.50
CA VAL A 5 11.26 42.66 3.48
C VAL A 5 11.70 43.47 2.26
N TYR A 6 11.72 42.85 1.09
CA TYR A 6 12.04 43.46 -0.17
C TYR A 6 10.80 43.57 -1.05
N PHE A 7 10.56 44.72 -1.62
CA PHE A 7 9.48 44.97 -2.58
C PHE A 7 10.06 45.40 -3.94
N TYR A 8 9.48 44.88 -5.02
CA TYR A 8 9.81 45.33 -6.38
C TYR A 8 8.85 46.43 -6.82
N LYS A 9 9.41 47.59 -7.19
CA LYS A 9 8.65 48.72 -7.76
C LYS A 9 9.39 49.26 -8.99
N GLY A 10 9.13 48.69 -10.16
CA GLY A 10 9.73 49.13 -11.41
C GLY A 10 11.27 48.94 -11.45
N PRO A 11 12.06 49.95 -11.92
CA PRO A 11 13.51 49.82 -12.11
C PRO A 11 14.34 49.90 -10.81
N VAL A 12 13.70 49.89 -9.65
CA VAL A 12 14.35 50.05 -8.34
C VAL A 12 13.85 49.00 -7.34
N TRP A 13 14.76 48.49 -6.53
CA TRP A 13 14.42 47.67 -5.36
C TRP A 13 14.21 48.52 -4.15
N VAL A 14 13.13 48.29 -3.41
CA VAL A 14 12.79 49.01 -2.19
C VAL A 14 13.01 48.10 -0.99
N TYR A 15 13.90 48.49 -0.09
CA TYR A 15 14.16 47.84 1.19
C TYR A 15 13.43 48.58 2.30
N ARG A 16 12.57 47.88 3.04
CA ARG A 16 11.90 48.42 4.23
C ARG A 16 12.41 47.71 5.48
N SER A 17 12.96 48.45 6.40
CA SER A 17 13.37 47.92 7.69
C SER A 17 12.15 47.62 8.54
N ALA A 18 12.03 46.35 9.01
CA ALA A 18 10.95 45.93 9.88
C ALA A 18 10.99 46.59 11.29
N LEU A 19 12.13 47.20 11.66
CA LEU A 19 12.33 47.82 12.99
C LEU A 19 12.08 49.30 13.01
N THR A 20 12.41 50.02 11.94
CA THR A 20 12.35 51.52 11.89
C THR A 20 11.36 52.04 10.88
N GLY A 21 10.75 51.16 10.07
CA GLY A 21 9.87 51.56 8.97
C GLY A 21 10.57 52.36 7.84
N ALA A 22 11.89 52.55 7.94
CA ALA A 22 12.66 53.32 6.97
C ALA A 22 12.74 52.59 5.62
N GLU A 23 12.43 53.32 4.55
CA GLU A 23 12.43 52.86 3.17
C GLU A 23 13.69 53.35 2.47
N LYS A 24 14.51 52.41 1.92
CA LYS A 24 15.66 52.75 1.08
C LYS A 24 15.46 52.22 -0.32
N ARG A 25 15.68 53.04 -1.34
CA ARG A 25 15.53 52.72 -2.77
C ARG A 25 16.92 52.50 -3.37
N TYR A 26 17.07 51.38 -4.08
CA TYR A 26 18.34 51.03 -4.75
C TYR A 26 18.09 50.85 -6.23
N PRO A 27 18.86 51.57 -7.12
CA PRO A 27 18.76 51.34 -8.56
C PRO A 27 19.17 49.91 -8.93
N MET A 28 18.59 49.37 -9.98
CA MET A 28 18.80 47.95 -10.41
C MET A 28 20.27 47.62 -10.66
N GLN A 29 21.09 48.57 -11.08
CA GLN A 29 22.52 48.36 -11.33
C GLN A 29 23.33 48.10 -10.05
N GLN A 30 22.93 48.59 -8.89
CA GLN A 30 23.62 48.38 -7.64
C GLN A 30 23.24 47.03 -6.97
N HIS A 31 22.14 46.41 -7.37
CA HIS A 31 21.73 45.10 -6.84
C HIS A 31 22.72 43.97 -7.24
N LYS A 32 23.36 44.13 -8.44
CA LYS A 32 24.35 43.15 -8.94
C LYS A 32 25.65 43.12 -8.10
N GLN A 33 25.96 44.24 -7.39
CA GLN A 33 27.14 44.35 -6.53
C GLN A 33 26.91 43.95 -5.07
N MET A 34 25.62 43.77 -4.65
CA MET A 34 25.27 43.38 -3.28
C MET A 34 25.08 41.86 -3.08
N ILE A 35 25.15 41.07 -4.16
CA ILE A 35 25.23 39.62 -4.05
C ILE A 35 26.71 39.30 -3.83
N PRO A 36 27.13 38.75 -2.65
CA PRO A 36 28.51 38.33 -2.48
C PRO A 36 28.81 37.25 -3.55
N ASP A 37 29.97 37.38 -4.21
CA ASP A 37 30.41 36.43 -5.25
C ASP A 37 30.43 34.93 -4.80
N GLY A 38 30.28 34.68 -3.52
CA GLY A 38 30.06 33.33 -2.96
C GLY A 38 28.64 32.78 -3.07
N ALA A 39 27.63 33.61 -3.43
CA ALA A 39 26.24 33.11 -3.56
C ALA A 39 25.90 32.70 -5.02
N ALA A 40 26.76 33.02 -5.97
CA ALA A 40 26.64 32.57 -7.37
C ALA A 40 27.37 31.25 -7.66
N GLN A 41 28.02 30.65 -6.69
CA GLN A 41 28.33 29.23 -6.73
C GLN A 41 27.00 28.51 -6.54
N GLY A 42 26.25 28.41 -7.66
CA GLY A 42 25.17 27.48 -7.76
C GLY A 42 25.67 26.18 -7.18
N HIS A 43 24.97 25.64 -6.19
CA HIS A 43 25.09 24.25 -5.83
C HIS A 43 24.92 23.47 -7.14
N ALA A 44 26.00 23.22 -7.84
CA ALA A 44 26.13 22.10 -8.74
C ALA A 44 25.78 20.91 -7.84
N GLN A 45 24.52 20.51 -7.87
CA GLN A 45 24.06 19.33 -7.16
C GLN A 45 24.95 18.23 -7.67
N ASP A 46 25.87 17.78 -6.81
CA ASP A 46 26.80 16.71 -7.10
C ASP A 46 25.98 15.56 -7.71
N PRO A 47 26.27 15.10 -8.93
CA PRO A 47 25.51 14.03 -9.58
C PRO A 47 25.33 12.80 -8.69
N LEU A 48 26.29 12.56 -7.78
CA LEU A 48 26.27 11.49 -6.76
C LEU A 48 25.11 11.68 -5.74
N HIS A 49 24.85 12.90 -5.27
CA HIS A 49 23.75 13.18 -4.35
C HIS A 49 22.38 13.14 -5.03
N ALA A 50 22.29 13.50 -6.31
CA ALA A 50 21.06 13.37 -7.09
C ALA A 50 20.69 11.89 -7.33
N HIS A 51 21.67 11.00 -7.49
CA HIS A 51 21.45 9.56 -7.64
C HIS A 51 21.04 8.88 -6.32
N GLN A 52 21.58 9.31 -5.17
CA GLN A 52 21.20 8.76 -3.86
C GLN A 52 19.76 9.16 -3.46
N GLY A 53 19.33 10.38 -3.73
CA GLY A 53 17.96 10.82 -3.48
C GLY A 53 16.90 10.09 -4.32
N ARG A 54 17.26 9.69 -5.54
CA ARG A 54 16.39 8.92 -6.44
C ARG A 54 16.21 7.46 -6.01
N ARG A 55 17.28 6.80 -5.55
CA ARG A 55 17.21 5.41 -5.04
C ARG A 55 16.33 5.33 -3.79
N GLY A 56 16.39 6.30 -2.89
CA GLY A 56 15.56 6.32 -1.68
C GLY A 56 14.06 6.44 -1.94
N LYS A 57 13.64 7.12 -3.02
CA LYS A 57 12.22 7.28 -3.36
C LYS A 57 11.56 5.97 -3.77
N TYR A 58 12.18 5.22 -4.67
CA TYR A 58 11.66 3.91 -5.12
C TYR A 58 11.72 2.86 -4.01
N GLY A 59 12.74 2.88 -3.17
CA GLY A 59 12.83 2.01 -1.99
C GLY A 59 11.68 2.24 -1.01
N ARG A 60 11.36 3.51 -0.71
CA ARG A 60 10.20 3.86 0.14
C ARG A 60 8.87 3.46 -0.50
N PHE A 61 8.73 3.61 -1.81
CA PHE A 61 7.55 3.16 -2.55
C PHE A 61 7.35 1.65 -2.42
N LEU A 62 8.38 0.85 -2.70
CA LEU A 62 8.30 -0.61 -2.59
C LEU A 62 8.05 -1.06 -1.15
N LEU A 63 8.69 -0.42 -0.17
CA LEU A 63 8.43 -0.68 1.25
C LEU A 63 6.98 -0.37 1.62
N MET A 64 6.42 0.74 1.14
CA MET A 64 5.03 1.10 1.38
C MET A 64 4.08 0.04 0.79
N ILE A 65 4.30 -0.41 -0.45
CA ILE A 65 3.50 -1.47 -1.07
C ILE A 65 3.62 -2.77 -0.28
N LEU A 66 4.84 -3.16 0.13
CA LEU A 66 5.07 -4.36 0.93
C LEU A 66 4.32 -4.31 2.26
N VAL A 67 4.51 -3.24 3.03
CA VAL A 67 3.84 -3.06 4.33
C VAL A 67 2.32 -3.06 4.17
N SER A 68 1.78 -2.35 3.18
CA SER A 68 0.34 -2.32 2.91
C SER A 68 -0.20 -3.70 2.52
N THR A 69 0.54 -4.46 1.70
CA THR A 69 0.14 -5.82 1.31
C THR A 69 0.14 -6.77 2.51
N VAL A 70 1.15 -6.68 3.39
CA VAL A 70 1.22 -7.47 4.62
C VAL A 70 0.06 -7.12 5.55
N LEU A 71 -0.20 -5.83 5.77
CA LEU A 71 -1.32 -5.39 6.60
C LEU A 71 -2.67 -5.86 6.04
N MET A 72 -2.88 -5.74 4.73
CA MET A 72 -4.09 -6.28 4.08
C MET A 72 -4.21 -7.79 4.27
N HIS A 73 -3.12 -8.52 4.09
CA HIS A 73 -3.11 -9.96 4.33
C HIS A 73 -3.54 -10.31 5.75
N LEU A 74 -2.97 -9.63 6.76
CA LEU A 74 -3.35 -9.80 8.16
C LEU A 74 -4.82 -9.46 8.41
N MET A 75 -5.32 -8.38 7.81
CA MET A 75 -6.73 -7.99 7.93
C MET A 75 -7.71 -9.03 7.38
N THR A 76 -7.30 -9.87 6.42
CA THR A 76 -8.18 -10.93 5.91
C THR A 76 -8.53 -12.00 6.96
N TYR A 77 -7.79 -12.06 8.07
CA TYR A 77 -8.06 -13.00 9.17
C TYR A 77 -9.03 -12.43 10.22
N ALA A 78 -9.28 -11.12 10.20
CA ALA A 78 -10.16 -10.46 11.17
C ALA A 78 -11.65 -10.88 11.04
N ASN A 79 -12.05 -11.44 9.89
CA ASN A 79 -13.43 -11.85 9.61
C ASN A 79 -13.74 -13.31 9.97
N SER A 80 -12.87 -13.99 10.72
CA SER A 80 -13.16 -15.35 11.18
C SER A 80 -14.18 -15.30 12.34
N TYR A 81 -15.15 -16.24 12.36
CA TYR A 81 -16.17 -16.33 13.41
C TYR A 81 -15.54 -16.64 14.77
N GLU A 82 -14.59 -17.58 14.80
CA GLU A 82 -13.85 -17.98 16.00
C GLU A 82 -12.34 -17.90 15.78
N VAL A 83 -11.59 -17.62 16.85
CA VAL A 83 -10.12 -17.59 16.82
C VAL A 83 -9.54 -18.98 16.47
N GLY A 84 -10.21 -20.05 16.89
CA GLY A 84 -9.85 -21.43 16.56
C GLY A 84 -9.95 -21.80 15.06
N HIS A 85 -10.61 -20.95 14.27
CA HIS A 85 -10.76 -21.12 12.83
C HIS A 85 -9.71 -20.33 12.02
N ILE A 86 -8.73 -19.71 12.68
CA ILE A 86 -7.66 -18.96 12.01
C ILE A 86 -6.51 -19.89 11.64
N TYR A 87 -6.46 -20.28 10.37
CA TYR A 87 -5.37 -21.06 9.79
C TYR A 87 -4.66 -20.28 8.69
N PHE A 88 -3.34 -20.47 8.56
CA PHE A 88 -2.61 -19.90 7.42
C PHE A 88 -3.12 -20.49 6.11
N SER A 89 -3.56 -19.63 5.20
CA SER A 89 -4.14 -20.03 3.92
C SER A 89 -3.27 -19.54 2.74
N VAL A 90 -2.77 -20.51 1.98
CA VAL A 90 -2.01 -20.26 0.74
C VAL A 90 -2.87 -19.51 -0.29
N THR A 91 -4.16 -19.84 -0.38
CA THR A 91 -5.11 -19.14 -1.26
C THR A 91 -5.23 -17.65 -0.91
N ARG A 92 -5.31 -17.31 0.38
CA ARG A 92 -5.31 -15.92 0.84
C ARG A 92 -4.00 -15.20 0.49
N LEU A 93 -2.87 -15.91 0.54
CA LEU A 93 -1.59 -15.36 0.12
C LEU A 93 -1.59 -14.99 -1.36
N TYR A 94 -2.10 -15.85 -2.25
CA TYR A 94 -2.22 -15.55 -3.68
C TYR A 94 -3.11 -14.32 -3.90
N MET A 95 -4.26 -14.23 -3.23
CA MET A 95 -5.14 -13.07 -3.30
C MET A 95 -4.44 -11.77 -2.84
N SER A 96 -3.68 -11.84 -1.75
CA SER A 96 -2.93 -10.67 -1.23
C SER A 96 -1.83 -10.22 -2.20
N LEU A 97 -1.13 -11.15 -2.84
CA LEU A 97 -0.13 -10.84 -3.87
C LEU A 97 -0.77 -10.17 -5.08
N MET A 98 -1.92 -10.65 -5.54
CA MET A 98 -2.67 -10.02 -6.63
C MET A 98 -3.07 -8.58 -6.28
N MET A 99 -3.65 -8.37 -5.08
CA MET A 99 -4.04 -7.04 -4.62
C MET A 99 -2.82 -6.11 -4.49
N GLY A 100 -1.70 -6.60 -3.94
CA GLY A 100 -0.45 -5.84 -3.85
C GLY A 100 0.11 -5.44 -5.21
N ALA A 101 0.05 -6.34 -6.19
CA ALA A 101 0.48 -6.06 -7.56
C ALA A 101 -0.36 -4.97 -8.23
N VAL A 102 -1.69 -5.05 -8.10
CA VAL A 102 -2.61 -4.01 -8.60
C VAL A 102 -2.35 -2.68 -7.90
N MET A 103 -2.20 -2.70 -6.57
CA MET A 103 -1.92 -1.50 -5.78
C MET A 103 -0.61 -0.83 -6.23
N ALA A 104 0.45 -1.61 -6.51
CA ALA A 104 1.72 -1.06 -6.98
C ALA A 104 1.56 -0.29 -8.30
N VAL A 105 0.80 -0.83 -9.25
CA VAL A 105 0.53 -0.17 -10.54
C VAL A 105 -0.30 1.09 -10.33
N VAL A 106 -1.42 1.00 -9.59
CA VAL A 106 -2.32 2.13 -9.34
C VAL A 106 -1.57 3.28 -8.65
N MET A 107 -0.86 2.99 -7.56
CA MET A 107 -0.11 4.02 -6.83
C MET A 107 1.00 4.65 -7.69
N LEU A 108 1.69 3.86 -8.52
CA LEU A 108 2.70 4.38 -9.44
C LEU A 108 2.07 5.33 -10.47
N LEU A 109 0.91 4.99 -11.03
CA LEU A 109 0.20 5.83 -11.99
C LEU A 109 -0.26 7.15 -11.36
N PHE A 110 -0.86 7.12 -10.17
CA PHE A 110 -1.27 8.33 -9.45
C PHE A 110 -0.08 9.23 -9.08
N MET A 111 1.06 8.62 -8.74
CA MET A 111 2.26 9.34 -8.33
C MET A 111 3.29 9.50 -9.46
N TRP A 112 2.88 9.37 -10.72
CA TRP A 112 3.77 9.35 -11.90
C TRP A 112 4.75 10.52 -11.95
N LYS A 113 4.30 11.72 -11.59
CA LYS A 113 5.12 12.93 -11.57
C LYS A 113 6.25 12.89 -10.51
N MET A 114 6.10 12.09 -9.46
CA MET A 114 7.11 11.93 -8.41
C MET A 114 8.21 10.92 -8.77
N TYR A 115 7.93 10.05 -9.74
CA TYR A 115 8.82 8.97 -10.20
C TYR A 115 9.27 9.20 -11.64
N PRO A 116 10.33 10.01 -11.88
CA PRO A 116 10.71 10.46 -13.22
C PRO A 116 11.44 9.39 -14.05
N ASP A 117 11.92 8.31 -13.43
CA ASP A 117 12.68 7.24 -14.09
C ASP A 117 11.75 6.28 -14.83
N LYS A 118 11.59 6.50 -16.13
CA LYS A 118 10.69 5.70 -16.98
C LYS A 118 11.07 4.21 -17.01
N THR A 119 12.36 3.89 -16.94
CA THR A 119 12.84 2.50 -16.95
C THR A 119 12.40 1.77 -15.68
N LYS A 120 12.60 2.38 -14.50
CA LYS A 120 12.16 1.78 -13.25
C LYS A 120 10.65 1.67 -13.17
N ASN A 121 9.92 2.66 -13.67
CA ASN A 121 8.45 2.61 -13.73
C ASN A 121 8.00 1.44 -14.62
N ALA A 122 8.59 1.26 -15.79
CA ALA A 122 8.30 0.13 -16.67
C ALA A 122 8.61 -1.22 -16.00
N VAL A 123 9.76 -1.34 -15.33
CA VAL A 123 10.12 -2.56 -14.58
C VAL A 123 9.10 -2.85 -13.47
N ILE A 124 8.68 -1.85 -12.70
CA ILE A 124 7.66 -2.04 -11.66
C ILE A 124 6.34 -2.52 -12.26
N ILE A 125 5.87 -1.90 -13.36
CA ILE A 125 4.62 -2.30 -14.02
C ILE A 125 4.72 -3.73 -14.55
N LEU A 126 5.79 -4.08 -15.26
CA LEU A 126 5.98 -5.41 -15.81
C LEU A 126 6.12 -6.47 -14.71
N ALA A 127 6.88 -6.19 -13.66
CA ALA A 127 7.01 -7.08 -12.51
C ALA A 127 5.66 -7.28 -11.79
N SER A 128 4.90 -6.20 -11.59
CA SER A 128 3.56 -6.28 -10.99
C SER A 128 2.61 -7.10 -11.86
N ALA A 129 2.63 -6.90 -13.19
CA ALA A 129 1.82 -7.69 -14.11
C ALA A 129 2.21 -9.18 -14.07
N ALA A 130 3.50 -9.50 -14.03
CA ALA A 130 3.99 -10.86 -13.92
C ALA A 130 3.55 -11.51 -12.59
N VAL A 131 3.70 -10.81 -11.47
CA VAL A 131 3.23 -11.29 -10.15
C VAL A 131 1.72 -11.51 -10.15
N PHE A 132 0.95 -10.58 -10.72
CA PHE A 132 -0.49 -10.72 -10.82
C PHE A 132 -0.90 -11.97 -11.62
N VAL A 133 -0.34 -12.14 -12.83
CA VAL A 133 -0.66 -13.28 -13.69
C VAL A 133 -0.24 -14.60 -13.05
N ALA A 134 0.96 -14.67 -12.46
CA ALA A 134 1.44 -15.85 -11.76
C ALA A 134 0.53 -16.21 -10.57
N ALA A 135 0.24 -15.25 -9.69
CA ALA A 135 -0.62 -15.47 -8.52
C ALA A 135 -2.05 -15.85 -8.93
N PHE A 136 -2.59 -15.22 -9.98
CA PHE A 136 -3.90 -15.56 -10.54
C PHE A 136 -3.95 -16.98 -11.08
N TRP A 137 -2.94 -17.38 -11.85
CA TRP A 137 -2.84 -18.72 -12.39
C TRP A 137 -2.68 -19.76 -11.27
N MET A 138 -1.79 -19.52 -10.27
CA MET A 138 -1.60 -20.40 -9.14
C MET A 138 -2.86 -20.54 -8.28
N MET A 139 -3.61 -19.46 -8.10
CA MET A 139 -4.90 -19.49 -7.40
C MET A 139 -5.94 -20.31 -8.17
N ARG A 140 -6.00 -20.17 -9.51
CA ARG A 140 -6.96 -20.92 -10.35
C ARG A 140 -6.62 -22.40 -10.48
N SER A 141 -5.34 -22.73 -10.59
CA SER A 141 -4.84 -24.10 -10.70
C SER A 141 -4.69 -24.79 -9.35
N GLN A 142 -4.90 -24.08 -8.21
CA GLN A 142 -4.70 -24.58 -6.85
C GLN A 142 -3.30 -25.19 -6.67
N THR A 143 -2.29 -24.62 -7.36
CA THR A 143 -0.90 -25.07 -7.30
C THR A 143 -0.39 -25.02 -5.87
N PHE A 144 0.33 -26.04 -5.43
CA PHE A 144 0.84 -26.23 -4.07
C PHE A 144 -0.24 -26.32 -2.97
N ILE A 145 -1.49 -26.61 -3.33
CA ILE A 145 -2.57 -26.82 -2.38
C ILE A 145 -2.91 -28.32 -2.34
N GLY A 146 -2.34 -29.04 -1.36
CA GLY A 146 -2.73 -30.39 -1.00
C GLY A 146 -3.79 -30.40 0.11
N ASP A 147 -4.16 -31.58 0.60
CA ASP A 147 -5.27 -31.80 1.52
C ASP A 147 -5.24 -30.89 2.75
N ILE A 148 -4.10 -30.83 3.45
CA ILE A 148 -3.92 -29.98 4.64
C ILE A 148 -4.09 -28.51 4.30
N ALA A 149 -3.46 -28.04 3.21
CA ALA A 149 -3.53 -26.64 2.82
C ALA A 149 -4.94 -26.24 2.35
N TRP A 150 -5.65 -27.18 1.71
CA TRP A 150 -7.04 -27.01 1.31
C TRP A 150 -7.96 -26.87 2.53
N MET A 151 -7.90 -27.79 3.49
CA MET A 151 -8.72 -27.71 4.71
C MET A 151 -8.43 -26.45 5.52
N ARG A 152 -7.15 -26.08 5.66
CA ARG A 152 -6.75 -24.81 6.32
C ARG A 152 -7.28 -23.56 5.61
N ALA A 153 -7.52 -23.60 4.31
CA ALA A 153 -8.14 -22.51 3.57
C ALA A 153 -9.68 -22.53 3.70
N MET A 154 -10.27 -23.75 3.73
CA MET A 154 -11.74 -23.91 3.76
C MET A 154 -12.33 -23.61 5.15
N ILE A 155 -11.70 -23.99 6.25
CA ILE A 155 -12.21 -23.73 7.61
C ILE A 155 -12.51 -22.23 7.82
N PRO A 156 -11.59 -21.29 7.60
CA PRO A 156 -11.91 -19.88 7.75
C PRO A 156 -12.90 -19.34 6.70
N HIS A 157 -13.03 -19.99 5.54
CA HIS A 157 -14.04 -19.64 4.54
C HIS A 157 -15.44 -20.02 5.04
N HIS A 158 -15.62 -21.23 5.59
CA HIS A 158 -16.86 -21.68 6.20
C HIS A 158 -17.21 -20.85 7.45
N SER A 159 -16.22 -20.51 8.25
CA SER A 159 -16.35 -19.63 9.41
C SER A 159 -16.96 -18.24 9.06
N ILE A 160 -16.53 -17.64 7.94
CA ILE A 160 -17.13 -16.39 7.45
C ILE A 160 -18.59 -16.60 7.04
N ALA A 161 -18.94 -17.73 6.44
CA ALA A 161 -20.32 -18.03 6.03
C ALA A 161 -21.25 -18.13 7.25
N ILE A 162 -20.80 -18.72 8.36
CA ILE A 162 -21.53 -18.73 9.63
C ILE A 162 -21.72 -17.28 10.13
N LEU A 163 -20.62 -16.52 10.27
CA LEU A 163 -20.64 -15.14 10.75
C LEU A 163 -21.65 -14.26 10.00
N THR A 164 -21.59 -14.34 8.65
CA THR A 164 -22.45 -13.52 7.81
C THR A 164 -23.91 -13.95 7.85
N SER A 165 -24.16 -15.25 7.96
CA SER A 165 -25.54 -15.79 8.06
C SER A 165 -26.20 -15.50 9.41
N GLU A 166 -25.45 -15.55 10.51
CA GLU A 166 -25.96 -15.21 11.84
C GLU A 166 -26.23 -13.72 12.02
N ASN A 167 -25.38 -12.85 11.47
CA ASN A 167 -25.51 -11.40 11.66
C ASN A 167 -26.36 -10.71 10.60
N ALA A 168 -26.83 -11.42 9.56
CA ALA A 168 -27.65 -10.83 8.52
C ALA A 168 -29.06 -10.54 9.01
N SER A 169 -29.59 -9.34 8.76
CA SER A 169 -30.97 -8.98 9.07
C SER A 169 -31.95 -9.53 8.02
N LEU A 170 -32.09 -10.84 7.96
CA LEU A 170 -32.95 -11.55 7.01
C LEU A 170 -34.44 -11.39 7.43
N LYS A 171 -35.32 -11.06 6.46
CA LYS A 171 -36.76 -10.85 6.71
C LYS A 171 -37.63 -11.94 6.11
N ASP A 172 -37.22 -12.50 4.98
CA ASP A 172 -37.95 -13.53 4.29
C ASP A 172 -37.82 -14.88 5.02
N PRO A 173 -38.92 -15.58 5.34
CA PRO A 173 -38.90 -16.84 6.09
C PRO A 173 -38.11 -17.96 5.37
N GLU A 174 -38.20 -18.03 4.05
CA GLU A 174 -37.49 -19.07 3.28
C GLU A 174 -35.99 -18.82 3.28
N VAL A 175 -35.58 -17.53 3.19
CA VAL A 175 -34.17 -17.13 3.30
C VAL A 175 -33.63 -17.37 4.69
N GLN A 176 -34.42 -17.12 5.74
CA GLN A 176 -34.03 -17.45 7.12
C GLN A 176 -33.81 -18.95 7.30
N GLN A 177 -34.70 -19.79 6.80
CA GLN A 177 -34.55 -21.24 6.84
C GLN A 177 -33.30 -21.71 6.05
N LEU A 178 -33.04 -21.10 4.90
CA LEU A 178 -31.82 -21.39 4.15
C LEU A 178 -30.57 -21.03 4.94
N ALA A 179 -30.53 -19.85 5.56
CA ALA A 179 -29.41 -19.43 6.39
C ALA A 179 -29.15 -20.38 7.57
N MET A 180 -30.22 -20.84 8.26
CA MET A 180 -30.08 -21.85 9.33
C MET A 180 -29.48 -23.16 8.83
N ARG A 181 -29.93 -23.67 7.67
CA ARG A 181 -29.33 -24.87 7.08
C ARG A 181 -27.87 -24.69 6.69
N ILE A 182 -27.52 -23.51 6.16
CA ILE A 182 -26.11 -23.19 5.84
C ILE A 182 -25.28 -23.18 7.12
N ILE A 183 -25.72 -22.51 8.19
CA ILE A 183 -24.98 -22.45 9.46
C ILE A 183 -24.71 -23.87 9.99
N GLU A 184 -25.72 -24.73 10.03
CA GLU A 184 -25.59 -26.09 10.52
C GLU A 184 -24.62 -26.92 9.68
N ALA A 185 -24.77 -26.88 8.36
CA ALA A 185 -23.87 -27.57 7.44
C ALA A 185 -22.41 -27.10 7.59
N GLN A 186 -22.20 -25.79 7.67
CA GLN A 186 -20.84 -25.22 7.79
C GLN A 186 -20.18 -25.59 9.13
N ARG A 187 -20.94 -25.65 10.22
CA ARG A 187 -20.42 -26.12 11.53
C ARG A 187 -19.99 -27.57 11.49
N GLN A 188 -20.81 -28.43 10.89
CA GLN A 188 -20.48 -29.86 10.72
C GLN A 188 -19.24 -30.04 9.87
N GLU A 189 -19.13 -29.36 8.72
CA GLU A 189 -17.99 -29.45 7.82
C GLU A 189 -16.69 -28.92 8.45
N ILE A 190 -16.75 -27.85 9.24
CA ILE A 190 -15.60 -27.35 10.02
C ILE A 190 -15.12 -28.42 11.00
N THR A 191 -16.04 -29.06 11.75
CA THR A 191 -15.71 -30.11 12.72
C THR A 191 -15.03 -31.29 12.04
N GLU A 192 -15.56 -31.71 10.89
CA GLU A 192 -14.97 -32.82 10.10
C GLU A 192 -13.58 -32.47 9.59
N MET A 193 -13.39 -31.26 9.01
CA MET A 193 -12.08 -30.81 8.55
C MET A 193 -11.06 -30.71 9.69
N GLN A 194 -11.46 -30.26 10.88
CA GLN A 194 -10.59 -30.21 12.05
C GLN A 194 -10.15 -31.61 12.50
N ALA A 195 -11.06 -32.58 12.55
CA ALA A 195 -10.73 -33.96 12.86
C ALA A 195 -9.77 -34.58 11.83
N LEU A 196 -9.96 -34.27 10.53
CA LEU A 196 -9.07 -34.74 9.48
C LEU A 196 -7.70 -34.06 9.57
N LEU A 197 -7.63 -32.78 9.90
CA LEU A 197 -6.37 -32.07 10.13
C LEU A 197 -5.59 -32.68 11.30
N GLU A 198 -6.27 -33.00 12.39
CA GLU A 198 -5.64 -33.68 13.53
C GLU A 198 -5.06 -35.03 13.12
N LYS A 199 -5.86 -35.88 12.43
CA LYS A 199 -5.42 -37.16 11.91
C LYS A 199 -4.22 -37.09 10.98
N LEU A 200 -4.14 -36.06 10.15
CA LEU A 200 -3.04 -35.88 9.19
C LEU A 200 -1.85 -35.07 9.75
N GLY A 201 -1.85 -34.74 11.05
CA GLY A 201 -0.80 -33.94 11.68
C GLY A 201 -0.75 -32.47 11.23
N GLY A 202 -1.86 -31.97 10.70
CA GLY A 202 -2.01 -30.65 10.14
C GLY A 202 -2.51 -29.58 11.11
N MET A 203 -2.59 -29.83 12.40
CA MET A 203 -3.07 -28.87 13.42
C MET A 203 -2.02 -27.84 13.87
N ARG A 204 -0.77 -27.95 13.46
CA ARG A 204 0.34 -27.06 13.85
C ARG A 204 0.62 -25.99 12.78
#